data_99d944a65387c11bf4b51583ef14b13d
#
_entry.id   99d944a65387c11bf4b51583ef14b13d
#
_cell.length_a   1.000
_cell.length_b   1.000
_cell.length_c   1.000
_cell.angle_alpha   90.00
_cell.angle_beta   90.00
_cell.angle_gamma   90.00
#
_symmetry.space_group_name_H-M   'P 1'
#
loop_
_entity.id
_entity.type
_entity.pdbx_description
1 polymer ?
#
loop_
_entity_poly.entity_id
_entity_poly.type
_entity_poly.pdbx_seq_one_letter_code
_entity_poly.pdbx_strand_id
1 'polypeptide(L)'
;ENIELKNKITASTEKYLAEGGIWGSNTSTLPITQLAEGSSKPDNFIGIHFFSPVDKMPLVEIICGEKTSDLALAKAYDYTKQIRKTPIVVNDSLGFFTSRTFGTYFDEGVRMVTEGVHPVKVDNLGKAIGMPVGPLTVHDETSLELSRKAMETWEDMGVKGKYGEQDALE
;
A
#
# COMPACT_ATOMS: atom_id res chain seq x y z
N GLU A 1 9.87 1.29 6.34
CA GLU A 1 9.64 2.73 6.14
C GLU A 1 9.77 3.50 7.47
N ASN A 2 10.07 4.82 7.43
CA ASN A 2 10.30 5.63 8.63
C ASN A 2 9.47 6.92 8.55
N ILE A 3 8.49 7.06 9.45
CA ILE A 3 7.56 8.20 9.51
C ILE A 3 8.30 9.51 9.79
N GLU A 4 9.20 9.53 10.78
CA GLU A 4 9.92 10.75 11.19
C GLU A 4 10.76 11.31 10.04
N LEU A 5 11.45 10.42 9.30
CA LEU A 5 12.23 10.80 8.14
C LEU A 5 11.34 11.39 7.03
N LYS A 6 10.20 10.74 6.74
CA LYS A 6 9.24 11.24 5.74
C LYS A 6 8.67 12.59 6.14
N ASN A 7 8.27 12.78 7.38
CA ASN A 7 7.76 14.04 7.90
C ASN A 7 8.82 15.15 7.82
N LYS A 8 10.07 14.85 8.17
CA LYS A 8 11.18 15.79 8.03
C LYS A 8 11.45 16.21 6.59
N ILE A 9 11.40 15.25 5.66
CA ILE A 9 11.56 15.54 4.22
C ILE A 9 10.39 16.40 3.75
N THR A 10 9.16 16.07 4.06
CA THR A 10 7.97 16.84 3.72
C THR A 10 8.10 18.28 4.19
N ALA A 11 8.32 18.51 5.49
CA ALA A 11 8.46 19.85 6.07
C ALA A 11 9.59 20.67 5.44
N SER A 12 10.71 20.02 5.06
CA SER A 12 11.86 20.75 4.47
C SER A 12 11.69 21.10 3.00
N THR A 13 10.87 20.34 2.27
CA THR A 13 10.76 20.42 0.81
C THR A 13 9.43 20.97 0.29
N GLU A 14 8.35 20.96 1.11
CA GLU A 14 7.05 21.47 0.65
C GLU A 14 7.06 22.96 0.24
N LYS A 15 7.99 23.77 0.76
CA LYS A 15 8.20 25.15 0.35
C LYS A 15 8.57 25.32 -1.14
N TYR A 16 9.03 24.25 -1.79
CA TYR A 16 9.36 24.24 -3.21
C TYR A 16 8.18 23.77 -4.08
N LEU A 17 7.06 23.41 -3.46
CA LEU A 17 5.86 23.03 -4.18
C LEU A 17 5.30 24.23 -4.95
N ALA A 18 4.97 24.03 -6.22
CA ALA A 18 4.36 25.08 -7.03
C ALA A 18 3.00 25.51 -6.43
N GLU A 19 2.57 26.73 -6.74
CA GLU A 19 1.25 27.23 -6.33
C GLU A 19 0.15 26.26 -6.81
N GLY A 20 -0.71 25.87 -5.89
CA GLY A 20 -1.75 24.88 -6.15
C GLY A 20 -1.25 23.46 -6.36
N GLY A 21 0.04 23.17 -6.15
CA GLY A 21 0.59 21.82 -6.19
C GLY A 21 0.05 20.93 -5.07
N ILE A 22 0.11 19.61 -5.27
CA ILE A 22 -0.21 18.62 -4.27
C ILE A 22 1.05 17.85 -3.87
N TRP A 23 1.06 17.33 -2.65
CA TRP A 23 2.14 16.49 -2.14
C TRP A 23 1.69 15.02 -2.16
N GLY A 24 2.30 14.23 -3.04
CA GLY A 24 2.01 12.79 -3.17
C GLY A 24 3.05 11.93 -2.45
N SER A 25 2.62 11.02 -1.59
CA SER A 25 3.49 10.02 -0.96
C SER A 25 3.29 8.64 -1.58
N ASN A 26 4.39 8.01 -2.02
CA ASN A 26 4.40 6.63 -2.52
C ASN A 26 4.77 5.66 -1.40
N THR A 27 4.00 5.65 -0.31
CA THR A 27 4.14 4.65 0.75
C THR A 27 3.27 3.44 0.45
N SER A 28 3.71 2.26 0.88
CA SER A 28 2.92 1.02 0.76
C SER A 28 2.22 0.65 2.08
N THR A 29 2.70 1.16 3.20
CA THR A 29 2.29 0.69 4.54
C THR A 29 1.93 1.80 5.52
N LEU A 30 2.56 2.98 5.40
CA LEU A 30 2.35 4.06 6.37
C LEU A 30 1.06 4.84 6.07
N PRO A 31 0.19 5.07 7.07
CA PRO A 31 -1.04 5.83 6.90
C PRO A 31 -0.77 7.25 6.37
N ILE A 32 -1.53 7.65 5.38
CA ILE A 32 -1.42 8.97 4.75
C ILE A 32 -1.78 10.06 5.73
N THR A 33 -2.77 9.85 6.58
CA THR A 33 -3.18 10.77 7.65
C THR A 33 -2.01 11.14 8.55
N GLN A 34 -1.23 10.14 9.00
CA GLN A 34 -0.06 10.38 9.86
C GLN A 34 1.09 11.08 9.11
N LEU A 35 1.29 10.74 7.83
CA LEU A 35 2.31 11.40 7.02
C LEU A 35 1.95 12.85 6.69
N ALA A 36 0.66 13.17 6.60
CA ALA A 36 0.17 14.53 6.39
C ALA A 36 0.43 15.46 7.59
N GLU A 37 0.67 14.92 8.80
CA GLU A 37 1.05 15.71 9.97
C GLU A 37 2.40 16.43 9.80
N GLY A 38 3.28 15.92 8.95
CA GLY A 38 4.54 16.57 8.59
C GLY A 38 4.41 17.73 7.61
N SER A 39 3.21 17.98 7.07
CA SER A 39 2.94 19.04 6.12
C SER A 39 2.26 20.24 6.77
N SER A 40 2.63 21.46 6.37
CA SER A 40 1.91 22.69 6.74
C SER A 40 0.57 22.83 6.02
N LYS A 41 0.32 22.03 4.99
CA LYS A 41 -0.88 22.02 4.15
C LYS A 41 -1.42 20.59 4.00
N PRO A 42 -1.91 19.97 5.08
CA PRO A 42 -2.35 18.58 5.07
C PRO A 42 -3.54 18.32 4.14
N ASP A 43 -4.30 19.34 3.76
CA ASP A 43 -5.37 19.29 2.76
C ASP A 43 -4.85 19.05 1.32
N ASN A 44 -3.59 19.40 1.07
CA ASN A 44 -2.90 19.13 -0.22
C ASN A 44 -2.08 17.84 -0.21
N PHE A 45 -2.12 17.05 0.87
CA PHE A 45 -1.38 15.82 1.01
C PHE A 45 -2.23 14.60 0.64
N ILE A 46 -1.67 13.68 -0.16
CA ILE A 46 -2.39 12.50 -0.67
C ILE A 46 -1.43 11.32 -0.86
N GLY A 47 -1.92 10.10 -0.77
CA GLY A 47 -1.19 8.91 -1.17
C GLY A 47 -1.31 8.65 -2.66
N ILE A 48 -0.19 8.33 -3.31
CA ILE A 48 -0.15 7.88 -4.71
C ILE A 48 0.75 6.65 -4.75
N HIS A 49 0.15 5.48 -4.60
CA HIS A 49 0.86 4.21 -4.46
C HIS A 49 0.99 3.51 -5.80
N PHE A 50 2.22 3.36 -6.26
CA PHE A 50 2.59 2.63 -7.46
C PHE A 50 2.99 1.20 -7.13
N PHE A 51 2.80 0.30 -8.09
CA PHE A 51 3.17 -1.10 -7.97
C PHE A 51 4.40 -1.42 -8.81
N SER A 52 5.30 -2.22 -8.28
CA SER A 52 6.52 -2.63 -8.97
C SER A 52 6.26 -3.83 -9.91
N PRO A 53 6.85 -3.85 -11.11
CA PRO A 53 7.64 -2.81 -11.75
C PRO A 53 6.75 -1.67 -12.29
N VAL A 54 7.10 -0.43 -11.91
CA VAL A 54 6.22 0.75 -12.13
C VAL A 54 5.91 1.02 -13.61
N ASP A 55 6.85 0.73 -14.49
CA ASP A 55 6.68 0.91 -15.95
C ASP A 55 5.65 -0.06 -16.55
N LYS A 56 5.49 -1.24 -15.97
CA LYS A 56 4.61 -2.31 -16.47
C LYS A 56 3.25 -2.36 -15.77
N MET A 57 3.22 -2.05 -14.47
CA MET A 57 2.00 -2.15 -13.67
C MET A 57 1.05 -1.00 -13.98
N PRO A 58 -0.17 -1.29 -14.47
CA PRO A 58 -1.10 -0.24 -14.88
C PRO A 58 -1.83 0.43 -13.70
N LEU A 59 -1.96 -0.27 -12.57
CA LEU A 59 -2.74 0.19 -11.42
C LEU A 59 -1.97 1.25 -10.61
N VAL A 60 -2.70 2.25 -10.12
CA VAL A 60 -2.26 3.20 -9.09
C VAL A 60 -3.36 3.34 -8.06
N GLU A 61 -3.01 3.20 -6.80
CA GLU A 61 -3.89 3.41 -5.67
C GLU A 61 -3.75 4.86 -5.18
N ILE A 62 -4.85 5.59 -5.18
CA ILE A 62 -4.92 6.96 -4.66
C ILE A 62 -5.57 6.90 -3.29
N ILE A 63 -4.83 7.26 -2.26
CA ILE A 63 -5.25 7.10 -0.86
C ILE A 63 -5.58 8.48 -0.27
N CYS A 64 -6.83 8.66 0.16
CA CYS A 64 -7.30 9.85 0.82
C CYS A 64 -7.09 9.75 2.33
N GLY A 65 -6.20 10.57 2.90
CA GLY A 65 -6.11 10.77 4.34
C GLY A 65 -7.28 11.61 4.85
N GLU A 66 -7.45 11.69 6.18
CA GLU A 66 -8.58 12.39 6.81
C GLU A 66 -8.74 13.86 6.38
N LYS A 67 -7.62 14.53 6.09
CA LYS A 67 -7.61 15.96 5.70
C LYS A 67 -7.45 16.19 4.21
N THR A 68 -7.28 15.14 3.41
CA THR A 68 -7.11 15.26 1.96
C THR A 68 -8.32 15.93 1.32
N SER A 69 -8.10 17.02 0.61
CA SER A 69 -9.18 17.77 -0.05
C SER A 69 -9.62 17.12 -1.36
N ASP A 70 -10.86 17.42 -1.78
CA ASP A 70 -11.37 17.01 -3.10
C ASP A 70 -10.49 17.53 -4.24
N LEU A 71 -9.90 18.71 -4.07
CA LEU A 71 -8.96 19.28 -5.04
C LEU A 71 -7.68 18.44 -5.16
N ALA A 72 -7.12 18.01 -4.05
CA ALA A 72 -5.95 17.13 -4.05
C ALA A 72 -6.27 15.79 -4.71
N LEU A 73 -7.42 15.22 -4.39
CA LEU A 73 -7.92 13.99 -5.03
C LEU A 73 -8.08 14.16 -6.54
N ALA A 74 -8.76 15.22 -7.00
CA ALA A 74 -8.97 15.47 -8.42
C ALA A 74 -7.64 15.58 -9.18
N LYS A 75 -6.67 16.31 -8.63
CA LYS A 75 -5.34 16.48 -9.24
C LYS A 75 -4.56 15.17 -9.29
N ALA A 76 -4.58 14.37 -8.22
CA ALA A 76 -3.92 13.06 -8.19
C ALA A 76 -4.54 12.10 -9.21
N TYR A 77 -5.88 12.14 -9.34
CA TYR A 77 -6.61 11.35 -10.31
C TYR A 77 -6.24 11.73 -11.75
N ASP A 78 -6.28 13.03 -12.07
CA ASP A 78 -5.92 13.56 -13.39
C ASP A 78 -4.45 13.24 -13.74
N TYR A 79 -3.53 13.45 -12.79
CA TYR A 79 -2.14 13.07 -12.95
C TYR A 79 -1.99 11.58 -13.31
N THR A 80 -2.67 10.71 -12.56
CA THR A 80 -2.63 9.26 -12.79
C THR A 80 -3.14 8.89 -14.19
N LYS A 81 -4.19 9.56 -14.67
CA LYS A 81 -4.71 9.39 -16.04
C LYS A 81 -3.74 9.91 -17.09
N GLN A 82 -3.09 11.06 -16.86
CA GLN A 82 -2.11 11.64 -17.78
C GLN A 82 -0.91 10.71 -18.01
N ILE A 83 -0.43 10.03 -16.97
CA ILE A 83 0.64 9.04 -17.07
C ILE A 83 0.15 7.67 -17.56
N ARG A 84 -1.10 7.59 -18.06
CA ARG A 84 -1.73 6.40 -18.65
C ARG A 84 -1.87 5.21 -17.70
N LYS A 85 -2.06 5.49 -16.43
CA LYS A 85 -2.35 4.46 -15.43
C LYS A 85 -3.83 4.45 -15.05
N THR A 86 -4.26 3.37 -14.43
CA THR A 86 -5.63 3.17 -13.96
C THR A 86 -5.71 3.53 -12.49
N PRO A 87 -6.34 4.65 -12.10
CA PRO A 87 -6.51 5.00 -10.70
C PRO A 87 -7.63 4.21 -10.04
N ILE A 88 -7.43 3.80 -8.80
CA ILE A 88 -8.48 3.47 -7.85
C ILE A 88 -8.36 4.40 -6.65
N VAL A 89 -9.49 4.87 -6.15
CA VAL A 89 -9.53 5.75 -4.97
C VAL A 89 -9.92 4.92 -3.76
N VAL A 90 -9.14 5.01 -2.72
CA VAL A 90 -9.32 4.21 -1.50
C VAL A 90 -9.18 5.07 -0.25
N ASN A 91 -9.78 4.60 0.84
CA ASN A 91 -9.63 5.22 2.14
C ASN A 91 -8.28 4.86 2.77
N ASP A 92 -7.82 5.75 3.67
CA ASP A 92 -6.61 5.52 4.44
C ASP A 92 -6.81 4.40 5.46
N SER A 93 -5.89 3.44 5.43
CA SER A 93 -5.82 2.32 6.39
C SER A 93 -4.44 1.66 6.27
N LEU A 94 -4.06 0.87 7.23
CA LEU A 94 -2.83 0.05 7.14
C LEU A 94 -2.92 -0.91 5.96
N GLY A 95 -1.90 -0.85 5.06
CA GLY A 95 -1.86 -1.66 3.84
C GLY A 95 -2.92 -1.29 2.81
N PHE A 96 -3.67 -0.21 3.00
CA PHE A 96 -4.69 0.32 2.10
C PHE A 96 -5.68 -0.76 1.62
N PHE A 97 -6.12 -0.72 0.37
CA PHE A 97 -6.99 -1.74 -0.20
C PHE A 97 -6.19 -2.91 -0.80
N THR A 98 -5.20 -2.61 -1.65
CA THR A 98 -4.52 -3.63 -2.44
C THR A 98 -3.65 -4.55 -1.60
N SER A 99 -2.82 -4.02 -0.70
CA SER A 99 -1.97 -4.84 0.16
C SER A 99 -2.79 -5.72 1.12
N ARG A 100 -3.94 -5.22 1.61
CA ARG A 100 -4.86 -6.01 2.43
C ARG A 100 -5.48 -7.15 1.65
N THR A 101 -6.02 -6.85 0.46
CA THR A 101 -6.66 -7.85 -0.39
C THR A 101 -5.66 -8.90 -0.86
N PHE A 102 -4.49 -8.45 -1.29
CA PHE A 102 -3.47 -9.34 -1.81
C PHE A 102 -2.78 -10.15 -0.71
N GLY A 103 -2.68 -9.58 0.49
CA GLY A 103 -2.18 -10.28 1.67
C GLY A 103 -2.95 -11.55 1.99
N THR A 104 -4.27 -11.55 1.84
CA THR A 104 -5.09 -12.75 2.07
C THR A 104 -4.75 -13.89 1.12
N TYR A 105 -4.38 -13.57 -0.12
CA TYR A 105 -3.95 -14.56 -1.10
C TYR A 105 -2.64 -15.24 -0.70
N PHE A 106 -1.69 -14.49 -0.19
CA PHE A 106 -0.42 -15.04 0.32
C PHE A 106 -0.64 -15.92 1.55
N ASP A 107 -1.43 -15.43 2.50
CA ASP A 107 -1.65 -16.10 3.77
C ASP A 107 -2.34 -17.43 3.56
N GLU A 108 -3.36 -17.49 2.72
CA GLU A 108 -4.01 -18.73 2.37
C GLU A 108 -3.06 -19.71 1.66
N GLY A 109 -2.20 -19.21 0.77
CA GLY A 109 -1.16 -20.02 0.13
C GLY A 109 -0.19 -20.63 1.15
N VAL A 110 0.30 -19.85 2.08
CA VAL A 110 1.19 -20.32 3.16
C VAL A 110 0.46 -21.29 4.08
N ARG A 111 -0.78 -20.99 4.46
CA ARG A 111 -1.63 -21.85 5.30
C ARG A 111 -1.81 -23.24 4.69
N MET A 112 -2.13 -23.31 3.39
CA MET A 112 -2.25 -24.59 2.69
C MET A 112 -0.96 -25.43 2.79
N VAL A 113 0.22 -24.78 2.70
CA VAL A 113 1.51 -25.48 2.86
C VAL A 113 1.68 -26.02 4.28
N THR A 114 1.33 -25.23 5.30
CA THR A 114 1.40 -25.69 6.70
C THR A 114 0.42 -26.82 6.99
N GLU A 115 -0.67 -26.90 6.26
CA GLU A 115 -1.66 -28.01 6.30
C GLU A 115 -1.22 -29.23 5.49
N GLY A 116 -0.04 -29.21 4.87
CA GLY A 116 0.56 -30.34 4.16
C GLY A 116 0.29 -30.38 2.66
N VAL A 117 -0.28 -29.33 2.06
CA VAL A 117 -0.42 -29.26 0.60
C VAL A 117 0.94 -28.95 -0.03
N HIS A 118 1.31 -29.71 -1.05
CA HIS A 118 2.61 -29.51 -1.72
C HIS A 118 2.70 -28.11 -2.36
N PRO A 119 3.79 -27.33 -2.14
CA PRO A 119 3.91 -25.93 -2.60
C PRO A 119 3.63 -25.71 -4.09
N VAL A 120 4.18 -26.59 -4.96
CA VAL A 120 3.92 -26.53 -6.41
C VAL A 120 2.43 -26.66 -6.75
N LYS A 121 1.70 -27.47 -5.98
CA LYS A 121 0.24 -27.63 -6.15
C LYS A 121 -0.49 -26.34 -5.77
N VAL A 122 -0.09 -25.69 -4.68
CA VAL A 122 -0.66 -24.41 -4.24
C VAL A 122 -0.51 -23.36 -5.33
N ASP A 123 0.69 -23.18 -5.87
CA ASP A 123 0.94 -22.21 -6.94
C ASP A 123 0.18 -22.53 -8.24
N ASN A 124 0.11 -23.81 -8.61
CA ASN A 124 -0.65 -24.22 -9.79
C ASN A 124 -2.16 -24.00 -9.62
N LEU A 125 -2.71 -24.21 -8.43
CA LEU A 125 -4.11 -23.92 -8.14
C LEU A 125 -4.39 -22.41 -8.22
N GLY A 126 -3.51 -21.57 -7.69
CA GLY A 126 -3.63 -20.13 -7.83
C GLY A 126 -3.74 -19.69 -9.30
N LYS A 127 -2.88 -20.24 -10.16
CA LYS A 127 -2.94 -19.98 -11.61
C LYS A 127 -4.21 -20.56 -12.25
N ALA A 128 -4.66 -21.71 -11.82
CA ALA A 128 -5.85 -22.37 -12.37
C ALA A 128 -7.15 -21.59 -12.09
N ILE A 129 -7.22 -20.84 -10.98
CA ILE A 129 -8.35 -19.95 -10.67
C ILE A 129 -8.25 -18.57 -11.34
N GLY A 130 -7.22 -18.32 -12.15
CA GLY A 130 -7.08 -17.12 -12.96
C GLY A 130 -6.09 -16.08 -12.45
N MET A 131 -5.35 -16.37 -11.38
CA MET A 131 -4.27 -15.47 -10.92
C MET A 131 -3.06 -15.56 -11.87
N PRO A 132 -2.40 -14.46 -12.20
CA PRO A 132 -1.25 -14.47 -13.11
C PRO A 132 -0.03 -15.20 -12.54
N VAL A 133 0.11 -15.19 -11.21
CA VAL A 133 1.23 -15.79 -10.47
C VAL A 133 0.66 -16.57 -9.28
N GLY A 134 1.30 -17.68 -8.91
CA GLY A 134 0.92 -18.44 -7.72
C GLY A 134 1.24 -17.68 -6.42
N PRO A 135 0.52 -17.94 -5.32
CA PRO A 135 0.65 -17.17 -4.08
C PRO A 135 2.04 -17.27 -3.45
N LEU A 136 2.69 -18.42 -3.52
CA LEU A 136 4.01 -18.63 -2.95
C LEU A 136 5.10 -17.99 -3.82
N THR A 137 4.99 -18.12 -5.15
CA THR A 137 5.91 -17.49 -6.09
C THR A 137 5.89 -15.98 -5.94
N VAL A 138 4.73 -15.35 -5.90
CA VAL A 138 4.66 -13.88 -5.77
C VAL A 138 5.09 -13.41 -4.38
N HIS A 139 4.87 -14.20 -3.33
CA HIS A 139 5.35 -13.88 -1.99
C HIS A 139 6.90 -13.91 -1.93
N ASP A 140 7.52 -14.86 -2.61
CA ASP A 140 8.98 -14.94 -2.75
C ASP A 140 9.54 -13.76 -3.57
N GLU A 141 8.91 -13.42 -4.70
CA GLU A 141 9.28 -12.28 -5.54
C GLU A 141 9.16 -10.92 -4.81
N THR A 142 8.19 -10.76 -3.93
CA THR A 142 8.01 -9.54 -3.13
C THR A 142 8.93 -9.47 -1.91
N SER A 143 9.64 -10.55 -1.59
CA SER A 143 10.50 -10.73 -0.43
C SER A 143 9.76 -10.94 0.89
N LEU A 144 9.98 -12.09 1.50
CA LEU A 144 9.50 -12.42 2.85
C LEU A 144 9.96 -11.40 3.90
N GLU A 145 11.17 -10.84 3.71
CA GLU A 145 11.72 -9.79 4.57
C GLU A 145 10.90 -8.50 4.52
N LEU A 146 10.34 -8.15 3.36
CA LEU A 146 9.47 -6.99 3.23
C LEU A 146 8.18 -7.17 4.05
N SER A 147 7.57 -8.36 3.97
CA SER A 147 6.38 -8.69 4.75
C SER A 147 6.66 -8.65 6.26
N ARG A 148 7.80 -9.22 6.71
CA ARG A 148 8.23 -9.18 8.09
C ARG A 148 8.40 -7.74 8.61
N LYS A 149 9.09 -6.89 7.86
CA LYS A 149 9.29 -5.46 8.22
C LYS A 149 7.98 -4.67 8.25
N ALA A 150 7.04 -4.97 7.36
CA ALA A 150 5.72 -4.35 7.39
C ALA A 150 4.97 -4.73 8.67
N MET A 151 5.00 -6.01 9.07
CA MET A 151 4.38 -6.48 10.31
C MET A 151 5.01 -5.81 11.54
N GLU A 152 6.34 -5.77 11.63
CA GLU A 152 7.05 -5.08 12.72
C GLU A 152 6.65 -3.59 12.82
N THR A 153 6.57 -2.91 11.68
CA THR A 153 6.12 -1.50 11.63
C THR A 153 4.71 -1.35 12.17
N TRP A 154 3.80 -2.27 11.86
CA TRP A 154 2.43 -2.23 12.35
C TRP A 154 2.33 -2.55 13.85
N GLU A 155 3.12 -3.50 14.35
CA GLU A 155 3.22 -3.80 15.78
C GLU A 155 3.75 -2.58 16.57
N ASP A 156 4.78 -1.91 16.05
CA ASP A 156 5.32 -0.68 16.63
C ASP A 156 4.28 0.46 16.67
N MET A 157 3.33 0.45 15.73
CA MET A 157 2.19 1.37 15.70
C MET A 157 1.03 0.93 16.61
N GLY A 158 1.21 -0.13 17.39
CA GLY A 158 0.21 -0.66 18.34
C GLY A 158 -0.90 -1.49 17.69
N VAL A 159 -0.74 -1.89 16.43
CA VAL A 159 -1.68 -2.79 15.76
C VAL A 159 -1.37 -4.22 16.13
N LYS A 160 -2.32 -4.89 16.77
CA LYS A 160 -2.22 -6.32 17.06
C LYS A 160 -2.73 -7.13 15.88
N GLY A 161 -1.95 -8.12 15.46
CA GLY A 161 -2.26 -8.94 14.29
C GLY A 161 -1.99 -8.22 12.95
N LYS A 162 -2.06 -8.97 11.86
CA LYS A 162 -1.68 -8.48 10.52
C LYS A 162 -2.55 -7.33 9.99
N TYR A 163 -3.79 -7.21 10.48
CA TYR A 163 -4.75 -6.20 10.01
C TYR A 163 -5.62 -5.63 11.13
N GLY A 164 -5.13 -5.59 12.37
CA GLY A 164 -5.91 -5.20 13.54
C GLY A 164 -6.76 -6.37 14.09
N GLU A 165 -7.89 -6.10 14.68
CA GLU A 165 -8.74 -7.09 15.39
C GLU A 165 -9.23 -8.30 14.56
N GLN A 166 -8.63 -8.61 13.43
CA GLN A 166 -8.98 -9.76 12.59
C GLN A 166 -8.40 -11.10 13.05
N ASP A 167 -7.81 -11.14 14.25
CA ASP A 167 -7.55 -12.42 14.94
C ASP A 167 -8.83 -13.08 15.51
N ALA A 168 -10.00 -12.61 15.09
CA ALA A 168 -11.29 -13.18 15.47
C ALA A 168 -11.74 -14.37 14.59
N LEU A 169 -10.79 -15.10 14.05
CA LEU A 169 -11.03 -16.42 13.45
C LEU A 169 -10.17 -17.47 14.17
N GLU A 170 -10.28 -17.50 15.50
CA GLU A 170 -10.09 -18.74 16.25
C GLU A 170 -11.36 -19.59 16.24
#